data_8ab6f5d81bc72bb698c9f107a7dac50b
#
_entry.id   8ab6f5d81bc72bb698c9f107a7dac50b
#
_cell.length_a   1.000
_cell.length_b   1.000
_cell.length_c   1.000
_cell.angle_alpha   90.00
_cell.angle_beta   90.00
_cell.angle_gamma   90.00
#
_symmetry.space_group_name_H-M   'P 1'
#
loop_
_entity.id
_entity.type
_entity.pdbx_description
1 polymer ?
#
loop_
_entity_poly.entity_id
_entity_poly.type
_entity_poly.pdbx_seq_one_letter_code
_entity_poly.pdbx_strand_id
1 'polypeptide(L)'
;KLDEVSTGTGKVIPSLHEQVLQSLDGGILAELYVREGMQVKADQVVARLDPTISESNVGESSAKYRAALAESVRLHAEVTNTPLVFPQSLKLWPDLINSETLLYHSRRDQLTESEKEMNQSIGLVRRELGITEGLVKSGAASIVDVLRLQRQLADLNLKLTDLQTQYYVDARQQMAKADADVQSLAEVIKGRADTLDRLSIKSP
;
A
#
# COMPACT_ATOMS: atom_id res chain seq x y z
N LYS A 1 -67.22 -56.60 32.28
CA LYS A 1 -66.40 -55.70 31.48
C LYS A 1 -64.95 -56.09 31.75
N LEU A 2 -64.30 -56.53 30.70
CA LEU A 2 -62.85 -56.77 30.74
C LEU A 2 -62.22 -55.47 30.26
N ASP A 3 -61.27 -54.90 31.10
CA ASP A 3 -60.45 -53.77 30.71
C ASP A 3 -59.21 -54.35 30.05
N GLU A 4 -59.01 -54.00 28.80
CA GLU A 4 -57.83 -54.35 28.01
C GLU A 4 -56.77 -53.25 28.20
N VAL A 5 -55.72 -53.57 28.92
CA VAL A 5 -54.59 -52.65 29.17
C VAL A 5 -53.45 -53.02 28.23
N SER A 6 -53.13 -52.10 27.32
CA SER A 6 -51.94 -52.21 26.44
C SER A 6 -50.81 -51.41 27.06
N THR A 7 -49.71 -52.08 27.45
CA THR A 7 -48.51 -51.45 27.95
C THR A 7 -47.46 -51.35 26.84
N GLY A 8 -46.97 -50.14 26.57
CA GLY A 8 -45.85 -49.87 25.64
C GLY A 8 -44.65 -49.30 26.39
N THR A 9 -43.46 -49.72 26.01
CA THR A 9 -42.22 -49.07 26.47
C THR A 9 -41.75 -48.04 25.42
N GLY A 10 -41.60 -46.80 25.83
CA GLY A 10 -41.10 -45.71 24.99
C GLY A 10 -39.77 -45.15 25.53
N LYS A 11 -38.81 -44.84 24.67
CA LYS A 11 -37.61 -44.13 25.04
C LYS A 11 -37.76 -42.67 24.58
N VAL A 12 -37.62 -41.73 25.52
CA VAL A 12 -37.57 -40.30 25.19
C VAL A 12 -36.20 -40.01 24.65
N ILE A 13 -36.13 -39.58 23.40
CA ILE A 13 -34.91 -39.12 22.74
C ILE A 13 -34.98 -37.60 22.58
N PRO A 14 -33.87 -36.85 22.74
CA PRO A 14 -33.84 -35.42 22.44
C PRO A 14 -34.23 -35.17 21.00
N SER A 15 -35.03 -34.16 20.71
CA SER A 15 -35.42 -33.75 19.35
C SER A 15 -34.27 -33.04 18.63
N LEU A 16 -33.26 -32.58 19.34
CA LEU A 16 -32.05 -31.91 18.82
C LEU A 16 -30.85 -32.82 19.06
N HIS A 17 -29.97 -32.90 18.09
CA HIS A 17 -28.73 -33.63 18.22
C HIS A 17 -27.73 -32.77 19.02
N GLU A 18 -26.89 -33.43 19.79
CA GLU A 18 -25.76 -32.78 20.46
C GLU A 18 -24.88 -32.09 19.44
N GLN A 19 -24.59 -30.81 19.65
CA GLN A 19 -23.74 -30.00 18.78
C GLN A 19 -22.42 -29.72 19.48
N VAL A 20 -21.32 -30.14 18.85
CA VAL A 20 -19.98 -29.85 19.33
C VAL A 20 -19.50 -28.51 18.77
N LEU A 21 -19.24 -27.55 19.65
CA LEU A 21 -18.63 -26.28 19.30
C LEU A 21 -17.12 -26.43 19.29
N GLN A 22 -16.50 -26.22 18.14
CA GLN A 22 -15.06 -26.32 17.96
C GLN A 22 -14.52 -25.07 17.29
N SER A 23 -13.39 -24.55 17.81
CA SER A 23 -12.68 -23.46 17.13
C SER A 23 -12.03 -23.98 15.84
N LEU A 24 -12.16 -23.23 14.77
CA LEU A 24 -11.54 -23.55 13.47
C LEU A 24 -10.03 -23.39 13.51
N ASP A 25 -9.55 -22.33 14.15
CA ASP A 25 -8.14 -21.93 14.14
C ASP A 25 -7.39 -22.40 15.41
N GLY A 26 -8.13 -22.97 16.40
CA GLY A 26 -7.56 -23.32 17.72
C GLY A 26 -7.18 -22.08 18.53
N GLY A 27 -6.51 -22.28 19.65
CA GLY A 27 -6.01 -21.19 20.50
C GLY A 27 -6.07 -21.48 21.98
N ILE A 28 -5.60 -20.54 22.80
CA ILE A 28 -5.67 -20.61 24.26
C ILE A 28 -7.01 -20.02 24.69
N LEU A 29 -7.76 -20.75 25.52
CA LEU A 29 -9.02 -20.25 26.09
C LEU A 29 -8.70 -19.14 27.10
N ALA A 30 -9.16 -17.91 26.80
CA ALA A 30 -9.02 -16.76 27.67
C ALA A 30 -10.21 -16.66 28.65
N GLU A 31 -11.43 -16.78 28.14
CA GLU A 31 -12.65 -16.60 28.91
C GLU A 31 -13.71 -17.61 28.50
N LEU A 32 -14.44 -18.12 29.49
CA LEU A 32 -15.61 -19.00 29.32
C LEU A 32 -16.83 -18.34 29.96
N TYR A 33 -17.84 -18.01 29.15
CA TYR A 33 -19.02 -17.27 29.60
C TYR A 33 -20.20 -18.15 29.96
N VAL A 34 -20.08 -19.46 29.79
CA VAL A 34 -21.15 -20.43 30.04
C VAL A 34 -20.73 -21.46 31.07
N ARG A 35 -21.71 -22.05 31.73
CA ARG A 35 -21.57 -23.14 32.69
C ARG A 35 -22.51 -24.27 32.34
N GLU A 36 -22.22 -25.46 32.82
CA GLU A 36 -23.05 -26.63 32.62
C GLU A 36 -24.49 -26.38 33.13
N GLY A 37 -25.48 -26.72 32.29
CA GLY A 37 -26.90 -26.49 32.56
C GLY A 37 -27.41 -25.08 32.20
N MET A 38 -26.57 -24.19 31.71
CA MET A 38 -26.98 -22.84 31.32
C MET A 38 -27.66 -22.87 29.93
N GLN A 39 -28.79 -22.17 29.80
CA GLN A 39 -29.44 -21.95 28.52
C GLN A 39 -28.73 -20.83 27.77
N VAL A 40 -28.41 -21.06 26.48
CA VAL A 40 -27.78 -20.11 25.59
C VAL A 40 -28.73 -19.74 24.46
N LYS A 41 -28.61 -18.53 23.95
CA LYS A 41 -29.34 -18.04 22.76
C LYS A 41 -28.48 -18.23 21.51
N ALA A 42 -29.11 -18.33 20.35
CA ALA A 42 -28.40 -18.31 19.08
C ALA A 42 -27.50 -17.07 18.99
N ASP A 43 -26.32 -17.20 18.40
CA ASP A 43 -25.28 -16.16 18.26
C ASP A 43 -24.69 -15.62 19.61
N GLN A 44 -25.06 -16.20 20.75
CA GLN A 44 -24.47 -15.81 22.03
C GLN A 44 -23.02 -16.26 22.11
N VAL A 45 -22.09 -15.35 22.49
CA VAL A 45 -20.70 -15.70 22.75
C VAL A 45 -20.61 -16.61 23.96
N VAL A 46 -20.07 -17.80 23.78
CA VAL A 46 -19.94 -18.83 24.84
C VAL A 46 -18.52 -18.95 25.36
N ALA A 47 -17.54 -18.67 24.50
CA ALA A 47 -16.13 -18.68 24.90
C ALA A 47 -15.35 -17.65 24.05
N ARG A 48 -14.24 -17.19 24.60
CA ARG A 48 -13.30 -16.30 23.91
C ARG A 48 -11.89 -16.86 24.01
N LEU A 49 -11.22 -16.97 22.88
CA LEU A 49 -9.82 -17.34 22.82
C LEU A 49 -8.94 -16.09 22.99
N ASP A 50 -7.68 -16.28 23.37
CA ASP A 50 -6.71 -15.19 23.54
C ASP A 50 -6.45 -14.47 22.20
N PRO A 51 -6.78 -13.19 22.08
CA PRO A 51 -6.65 -12.45 20.84
C PRO A 51 -5.25 -11.86 20.60
N THR A 52 -4.33 -11.93 21.57
CA THR A 52 -3.06 -11.17 21.58
C THR A 52 -2.26 -11.33 20.31
N ILE A 53 -2.08 -12.57 19.82
CA ILE A 53 -1.32 -12.85 18.61
C ILE A 53 -2.07 -12.32 17.37
N SER A 54 -3.39 -12.54 17.32
CA SER A 54 -4.21 -12.14 16.17
C SER A 54 -4.31 -10.61 16.06
N GLU A 55 -4.49 -9.92 17.19
CA GLU A 55 -4.48 -8.45 17.26
C GLU A 55 -3.11 -7.88 16.80
N SER A 56 -2.01 -8.48 17.27
CA SER A 56 -0.67 -8.09 16.85
C SER A 56 -0.47 -8.27 15.34
N ASN A 57 -0.94 -9.37 14.78
CA ASN A 57 -0.87 -9.66 13.35
C ASN A 57 -1.68 -8.67 12.50
N VAL A 58 -2.89 -8.30 12.95
CA VAL A 58 -3.71 -7.25 12.32
C VAL A 58 -3.01 -5.90 12.40
N GLY A 59 -2.45 -5.57 13.57
CA GLY A 59 -1.71 -4.33 13.80
C GLY A 59 -0.50 -4.18 12.87
N GLU A 60 0.29 -5.24 12.73
CA GLU A 60 1.45 -5.27 11.83
C GLU A 60 1.05 -5.07 10.36
N SER A 61 0.02 -5.81 9.90
CA SER A 61 -0.46 -5.67 8.52
C SER A 61 -1.02 -4.28 8.25
N SER A 62 -1.74 -3.72 9.21
CA SER A 62 -2.29 -2.38 9.12
C SER A 62 -1.20 -1.31 9.07
N ALA A 63 -0.08 -1.49 9.79
CA ALA A 63 1.07 -0.58 9.72
C ALA A 63 1.73 -0.64 8.33
N LYS A 64 1.96 -1.84 7.80
CA LYS A 64 2.49 -2.03 6.44
C LYS A 64 1.57 -1.44 5.37
N TYR A 65 0.26 -1.65 5.49
CA TYR A 65 -0.73 -1.07 4.59
C TYR A 65 -0.68 0.45 4.57
N ARG A 66 -0.62 1.09 5.76
CA ARG A 66 -0.53 2.56 5.84
C ARG A 66 0.74 3.09 5.19
N ALA A 67 1.87 2.41 5.40
CA ALA A 67 3.14 2.78 4.76
C ALA A 67 3.04 2.69 3.23
N ALA A 68 2.56 1.56 2.70
CA ALA A 68 2.36 1.37 1.27
C ALA A 68 1.36 2.38 0.67
N LEU A 69 0.28 2.70 1.39
CA LEU A 69 -0.69 3.70 0.96
C LEU A 69 -0.09 5.11 0.90
N ALA A 70 0.71 5.50 1.89
CA ALA A 70 1.36 6.80 1.90
C ALA A 70 2.39 6.92 0.76
N GLU A 71 3.17 5.87 0.52
CA GLU A 71 4.10 5.78 -0.61
C GLU A 71 3.38 5.85 -1.96
N SER A 72 2.29 5.09 -2.15
CA SER A 72 1.46 5.11 -3.35
C SER A 72 0.95 6.53 -3.64
N VAL A 73 0.39 7.21 -2.64
CA VAL A 73 -0.11 8.59 -2.78
C VAL A 73 0.99 9.55 -3.19
N ARG A 74 2.18 9.46 -2.60
CA ARG A 74 3.34 10.28 -2.98
C ARG A 74 3.74 10.02 -4.43
N LEU A 75 3.88 8.76 -4.82
CA LEU A 75 4.30 8.38 -6.16
C LEU A 75 3.28 8.78 -7.22
N HIS A 76 1.99 8.66 -6.93
CA HIS A 76 0.94 9.18 -7.80
C HIS A 76 1.06 10.69 -8.01
N ALA A 77 1.33 11.46 -6.95
CA ALA A 77 1.56 12.91 -7.05
C ALA A 77 2.82 13.24 -7.87
N GLU A 78 3.91 12.46 -7.72
CA GLU A 78 5.13 12.62 -8.52
C GLU A 78 4.88 12.34 -10.02
N VAL A 79 4.23 11.22 -10.34
CA VAL A 79 4.00 10.79 -11.74
C VAL A 79 3.01 11.70 -12.47
N THR A 80 1.95 12.13 -11.79
CA THR A 80 0.90 12.97 -12.39
C THR A 80 1.17 14.47 -12.28
N ASN A 81 2.23 14.85 -11.57
CA ASN A 81 2.59 16.24 -11.28
C ASN A 81 1.44 17.03 -10.61
N THR A 82 0.71 16.37 -9.71
CA THR A 82 -0.39 16.95 -8.94
C THR A 82 0.07 17.30 -7.52
N PRO A 83 -0.67 18.18 -6.81
CA PRO A 83 -0.39 18.44 -5.41
C PRO A 83 -0.47 17.16 -4.56
N LEU A 84 0.46 17.00 -3.63
CA LEU A 84 0.46 15.87 -2.68
C LEU A 84 -0.64 16.07 -1.63
N VAL A 85 -1.65 15.21 -1.67
CA VAL A 85 -2.77 15.24 -0.73
C VAL A 85 -2.99 13.84 -0.17
N PHE A 86 -2.77 13.67 1.14
CA PHE A 86 -3.00 12.40 1.81
C PHE A 86 -4.46 12.18 2.19
N PRO A 87 -4.96 10.93 2.09
CA PRO A 87 -6.32 10.61 2.49
C PRO A 87 -6.52 10.76 4.00
N GLN A 88 -7.78 10.97 4.40
CA GLN A 88 -8.19 11.19 5.78
C GLN A 88 -7.72 10.06 6.72
N SER A 89 -7.67 8.82 6.22
CA SER A 89 -7.23 7.65 6.97
C SER A 89 -5.79 7.72 7.46
N LEU A 90 -4.93 8.50 6.81
CA LEU A 90 -3.53 8.66 7.22
C LEU A 90 -3.30 9.81 8.21
N LYS A 91 -4.28 10.69 8.45
CA LYS A 91 -4.11 11.86 9.32
C LYS A 91 -3.75 11.54 10.78
N LEU A 92 -4.05 10.33 11.24
CA LEU A 92 -3.67 9.86 12.57
C LEU A 92 -2.18 9.50 12.70
N TRP A 93 -1.44 9.50 11.59
CA TRP A 93 -0.01 9.18 11.54
C TRP A 93 0.80 10.32 10.91
N PRO A 94 0.95 11.45 11.63
CA PRO A 94 1.63 12.64 11.09
C PRO A 94 3.09 12.39 10.73
N ASP A 95 3.79 11.53 11.47
CA ASP A 95 5.21 11.22 11.18
C ASP A 95 5.39 10.54 9.83
N LEU A 96 4.47 9.64 9.47
CA LEU A 96 4.46 9.00 8.16
C LEU A 96 4.18 10.01 7.04
N ILE A 97 3.20 10.88 7.23
CA ILE A 97 2.88 11.96 6.29
C ILE A 97 4.08 12.89 6.12
N ASN A 98 4.72 13.29 7.20
CA ASN A 98 5.87 14.19 7.17
C ASN A 98 7.06 13.57 6.44
N SER A 99 7.35 12.29 6.68
CA SER A 99 8.45 11.59 6.01
C SER A 99 8.24 11.48 4.49
N GLU A 100 7.03 11.11 4.06
CA GLU A 100 6.69 11.03 2.64
C GLU A 100 6.64 12.41 1.97
N THR A 101 6.17 13.43 2.69
CA THR A 101 6.17 14.82 2.21
C THR A 101 7.60 15.33 2.00
N LEU A 102 8.49 15.07 2.96
CA LEU A 102 9.90 15.45 2.85
C LEU A 102 10.57 14.75 1.66
N LEU A 103 10.32 13.45 1.49
CA LEU A 103 10.85 12.68 0.38
C LEU A 103 10.33 13.20 -0.96
N TYR A 104 9.03 13.53 -1.05
CA TYR A 104 8.43 14.14 -2.24
C TYR A 104 9.15 15.43 -2.64
N HIS A 105 9.33 16.36 -1.70
CA HIS A 105 10.04 17.61 -1.98
C HIS A 105 11.49 17.39 -2.35
N SER A 106 12.22 16.56 -1.60
CA SER A 106 13.64 16.28 -1.88
C SER A 106 13.86 15.71 -3.28
N ARG A 107 13.02 14.76 -3.73
CA ARG A 107 13.13 14.19 -5.07
C ARG A 107 12.80 15.20 -6.17
N ARG A 108 11.77 16.02 -5.96
CA ARG A 108 11.39 17.07 -6.92
C ARG A 108 12.42 18.18 -7.01
N ASP A 109 12.94 18.62 -5.88
CA ASP A 109 13.98 19.67 -5.82
C ASP A 109 15.26 19.18 -6.52
N GLN A 110 15.65 17.92 -6.28
CA GLN A 110 16.78 17.31 -6.98
C GLN A 110 16.58 17.30 -8.50
N LEU A 111 15.41 16.87 -8.98
CA LEU A 111 15.10 16.90 -10.42
C LEU A 111 15.18 18.33 -10.97
N THR A 112 14.51 19.27 -10.31
CA THR A 112 14.44 20.67 -10.75
C THR A 112 15.82 21.31 -10.80
N GLU A 113 16.68 21.09 -9.80
CA GLU A 113 18.05 21.65 -9.81
C GLU A 113 18.91 21.01 -10.90
N SER A 114 18.83 19.69 -11.09
CA SER A 114 19.53 18.99 -12.16
C SER A 114 19.08 19.47 -13.56
N GLU A 115 17.78 19.66 -13.76
CA GLU A 115 17.25 20.24 -15.00
C GLU A 115 17.75 21.67 -15.25
N LYS A 116 17.80 22.48 -14.19
CA LYS A 116 18.29 23.87 -14.25
C LYS A 116 19.75 23.91 -14.65
N GLU A 117 20.61 23.11 -14.03
CA GLU A 117 22.03 23.01 -14.37
C GLU A 117 22.24 22.56 -15.81
N MET A 118 21.48 21.56 -16.26
CA MET A 118 21.53 21.07 -17.63
C MET A 118 21.08 22.14 -18.63
N ASN A 119 19.99 22.85 -18.32
CA ASN A 119 19.48 23.94 -19.17
C ASN A 119 20.46 25.13 -19.22
N GLN A 120 21.17 25.42 -18.14
CA GLN A 120 22.25 26.42 -18.14
C GLN A 120 23.39 26.01 -19.09
N SER A 121 23.82 24.74 -19.03
CA SER A 121 24.85 24.20 -19.91
C SER A 121 24.42 24.25 -21.38
N ILE A 122 23.19 23.85 -21.68
CA ILE A 122 22.58 23.95 -23.02
C ILE A 122 22.56 25.41 -23.48
N GLY A 123 22.21 26.34 -22.59
CA GLY A 123 22.20 27.78 -22.92
C GLY A 123 23.57 28.34 -23.25
N LEU A 124 24.62 27.87 -22.57
CA LEU A 124 26.01 28.24 -22.84
C LEU A 124 26.46 27.77 -24.24
N VAL A 125 26.29 26.46 -24.51
CA VAL A 125 26.67 25.87 -25.79
C VAL A 125 25.87 26.48 -26.94
N ARG A 126 24.58 26.80 -26.75
CA ARG A 126 23.76 27.47 -27.76
C ARG A 126 24.26 28.89 -28.09
N ARG A 127 24.71 29.65 -27.07
CA ARG A 127 25.33 30.98 -27.30
C ARG A 127 26.65 30.85 -28.02
N GLU A 128 27.50 29.92 -27.63
CA GLU A 128 28.80 29.68 -28.31
C GLU A 128 28.58 29.27 -29.76
N LEU A 129 27.61 28.41 -30.03
CA LEU A 129 27.21 28.01 -31.39
C LEU A 129 26.80 29.22 -32.22
N GLY A 130 25.93 30.09 -31.72
CA GLY A 130 25.50 31.29 -32.43
C GLY A 130 26.65 32.26 -32.78
N ILE A 131 27.60 32.45 -31.86
CA ILE A 131 28.81 33.27 -32.09
C ILE A 131 29.68 32.62 -33.16
N THR A 132 29.93 31.30 -33.07
CA THR A 132 30.79 30.56 -34.00
C THR A 132 30.20 30.53 -35.41
N GLU A 133 28.89 30.37 -35.56
CA GLU A 133 28.19 30.46 -36.85
C GLU A 133 28.38 31.84 -37.50
N GLY A 134 28.35 32.91 -36.68
CA GLY A 134 28.66 34.27 -37.18
C GLY A 134 30.10 34.40 -37.69
N LEU A 135 31.08 33.83 -36.96
CA LEU A 135 32.49 33.82 -37.32
C LEU A 135 32.77 32.99 -38.57
N VAL A 136 32.10 31.87 -38.76
CA VAL A 136 32.20 31.05 -40.01
C VAL A 136 31.74 31.85 -41.20
N LYS A 137 30.61 32.60 -41.09
CA LYS A 137 30.12 33.46 -42.20
C LYS A 137 31.11 34.56 -42.60
N SER A 138 31.92 35.04 -41.65
CA SER A 138 32.99 36.01 -41.94
C SER A 138 34.34 35.38 -42.31
N GLY A 139 34.40 34.05 -42.37
CA GLY A 139 35.65 33.32 -42.67
C GLY A 139 36.64 33.23 -41.51
N ALA A 140 36.23 33.62 -40.29
CA ALA A 140 37.08 33.67 -39.12
C ALA A 140 37.08 32.39 -38.23
N ALA A 141 36.20 31.41 -38.54
CA ALA A 141 36.13 30.12 -37.87
C ALA A 141 35.85 28.98 -38.85
N SER A 142 36.08 27.71 -38.40
CA SER A 142 35.86 26.52 -39.21
C SER A 142 34.42 26.00 -39.06
N ILE A 143 33.85 25.53 -40.18
CA ILE A 143 32.56 24.81 -40.14
C ILE A 143 32.62 23.57 -39.22
N VAL A 144 33.80 22.98 -39.05
CA VAL A 144 34.02 21.83 -38.14
C VAL A 144 33.73 22.21 -36.70
N ASP A 145 34.02 23.44 -36.26
CA ASP A 145 33.70 23.92 -34.93
C ASP A 145 32.20 24.03 -34.72
N VAL A 146 31.46 24.51 -35.73
CA VAL A 146 29.99 24.54 -35.68
C VAL A 146 29.42 23.13 -35.53
N LEU A 147 29.89 22.17 -36.34
CA LEU A 147 29.44 20.78 -36.27
C LEU A 147 29.74 20.12 -34.90
N ARG A 148 30.90 20.46 -34.30
CA ARG A 148 31.28 19.99 -32.96
C ARG A 148 30.31 20.53 -31.92
N LEU A 149 29.99 21.81 -31.93
CA LEU A 149 29.06 22.44 -31.00
C LEU A 149 27.62 21.95 -31.17
N GLN A 150 27.19 21.72 -32.39
CA GLN A 150 25.87 21.11 -32.67
C GLN A 150 25.75 19.70 -32.09
N ARG A 151 26.82 18.87 -32.22
CA ARG A 151 26.87 17.55 -31.61
C ARG A 151 26.81 17.65 -30.08
N GLN A 152 27.60 18.54 -29.47
CA GLN A 152 27.58 18.78 -28.05
C GLN A 152 26.21 19.23 -27.54
N LEU A 153 25.52 20.09 -28.28
CA LEU A 153 24.17 20.53 -27.96
C LEU A 153 23.16 19.37 -28.03
N ALA A 154 23.28 18.52 -29.06
CA ALA A 154 22.44 17.31 -29.16
C ALA A 154 22.67 16.35 -28.02
N ASP A 155 23.92 16.11 -27.62
CA ASP A 155 24.27 15.25 -26.49
C ASP A 155 23.72 15.78 -25.16
N LEU A 156 23.76 17.10 -24.92
CA LEU A 156 23.19 17.71 -23.72
C LEU A 156 21.66 17.63 -23.69
N ASN A 157 20.99 17.83 -24.82
CA ASN A 157 19.54 17.66 -24.92
C ASN A 157 19.12 16.20 -24.67
N LEU A 158 19.89 15.24 -25.20
CA LEU A 158 19.65 13.81 -24.92
C LEU A 158 19.78 13.52 -23.43
N LYS A 159 20.85 14.00 -22.77
CA LYS A 159 21.04 13.82 -21.31
C LYS A 159 19.92 14.44 -20.49
N LEU A 160 19.39 15.61 -20.89
CA LEU A 160 18.24 16.21 -20.20
C LEU A 160 17.00 15.33 -20.34
N THR A 161 16.75 14.81 -21.53
CA THR A 161 15.62 13.89 -21.77
C THR A 161 15.78 12.59 -20.97
N ASP A 162 16.98 12.03 -20.92
CA ASP A 162 17.28 10.82 -20.15
C ASP A 162 17.06 11.04 -18.66
N LEU A 163 17.51 12.18 -18.12
CA LEU A 163 17.29 12.55 -16.71
C LEU A 163 15.79 12.57 -16.35
N GLN A 164 14.98 13.24 -17.17
CA GLN A 164 13.53 13.31 -16.99
C GLN A 164 12.88 11.94 -17.10
N THR A 165 13.25 11.19 -18.15
CA THR A 165 12.69 9.86 -18.41
C THR A 165 13.01 8.91 -17.26
N GLN A 166 14.25 8.91 -16.76
CA GLN A 166 14.68 8.05 -15.66
C GLN A 166 13.86 8.34 -14.40
N TYR A 167 13.66 9.62 -14.05
CA TYR A 167 12.86 10.00 -12.90
C TYR A 167 11.42 9.45 -12.99
N TYR A 168 10.76 9.65 -14.14
CA TYR A 168 9.37 9.19 -14.28
C TYR A 168 9.25 7.68 -14.43
N VAL A 169 10.20 7.01 -15.04
CA VAL A 169 10.21 5.53 -15.14
C VAL A 169 10.38 4.92 -13.74
N ASP A 170 11.34 5.42 -12.96
CA ASP A 170 11.54 4.97 -11.58
C ASP A 170 10.29 5.20 -10.71
N ALA A 171 9.72 6.40 -10.79
CA ALA A 171 8.50 6.72 -10.03
C ALA A 171 7.32 5.81 -10.41
N ARG A 172 7.13 5.51 -11.70
CA ARG A 172 6.07 4.61 -12.18
C ARG A 172 6.28 3.17 -11.76
N GLN A 173 7.51 2.67 -11.78
CA GLN A 173 7.82 1.31 -11.33
C GLN A 173 7.55 1.16 -9.83
N GLN A 174 8.00 2.13 -9.02
CA GLN A 174 7.72 2.15 -7.59
C GLN A 174 6.22 2.29 -7.31
N MET A 175 5.50 3.13 -8.05
CA MET A 175 4.06 3.32 -7.94
C MET A 175 3.30 2.01 -8.19
N ALA A 176 3.63 1.30 -9.27
CA ALA A 176 2.99 0.03 -9.58
C ALA A 176 3.19 -1.01 -8.47
N LYS A 177 4.40 -1.03 -7.86
CA LYS A 177 4.68 -1.89 -6.71
C LYS A 177 3.89 -1.47 -5.48
N ALA A 178 3.90 -0.18 -5.13
CA ALA A 178 3.18 0.34 -3.96
C ALA A 178 1.66 0.09 -4.08
N ASP A 179 1.08 0.26 -5.27
CA ASP A 179 -0.34 -0.02 -5.53
C ASP A 179 -0.66 -1.51 -5.36
N ALA A 180 0.21 -2.39 -5.85
CA ALA A 180 0.06 -3.84 -5.65
C ALA A 180 0.17 -4.23 -4.16
N ASP A 181 1.11 -3.62 -3.42
CA ASP A 181 1.27 -3.83 -1.99
C ASP A 181 0.04 -3.33 -1.21
N VAL A 182 -0.54 -2.18 -1.56
CA VAL A 182 -1.78 -1.66 -0.97
C VAL A 182 -2.92 -2.67 -1.16
N GLN A 183 -3.11 -3.18 -2.38
CA GLN A 183 -4.18 -4.15 -2.66
C GLN A 183 -3.96 -5.47 -1.91
N SER A 184 -2.75 -6.02 -1.95
CA SER A 184 -2.40 -7.26 -1.27
C SER A 184 -2.58 -7.15 0.24
N LEU A 185 -2.10 -6.07 0.85
CA LEU A 185 -2.19 -5.86 2.29
C LEU A 185 -3.63 -5.60 2.76
N ALA A 186 -4.47 -4.99 1.91
CA ALA A 186 -5.90 -4.83 2.21
C ALA A 186 -6.59 -6.19 2.35
N GLU A 187 -6.32 -7.15 1.45
CA GLU A 187 -6.87 -8.51 1.55
C GLU A 187 -6.29 -9.29 2.74
N VAL A 188 -4.99 -9.12 3.03
CA VAL A 188 -4.36 -9.72 4.22
C VAL A 188 -5.01 -9.22 5.51
N ILE A 189 -5.28 -7.91 5.62
CA ILE A 189 -5.95 -7.32 6.80
C ILE A 189 -7.35 -7.91 6.94
N LYS A 190 -8.10 -8.00 5.86
CA LYS A 190 -9.45 -8.59 5.87
C LYS A 190 -9.43 -10.03 6.37
N GLY A 191 -8.53 -10.88 5.85
CA GLY A 191 -8.40 -12.26 6.30
C GLY A 191 -7.97 -12.38 7.76
N ARG A 192 -7.05 -11.52 8.24
CA ARG A 192 -6.62 -11.49 9.64
C ARG A 192 -7.71 -10.97 10.58
N ALA A 193 -8.52 -10.00 10.14
CA ALA A 193 -9.67 -9.52 10.90
C ALA A 193 -10.74 -10.62 11.04
N ASP A 194 -11.01 -11.37 9.98
CA ASP A 194 -11.89 -12.54 10.02
C ASP A 194 -11.41 -13.59 11.03
N THR A 195 -10.10 -13.86 11.08
CA THR A 195 -9.51 -14.76 12.07
C THR A 195 -9.70 -14.24 13.48
N LEU A 196 -9.52 -12.93 13.70
CA LEU A 196 -9.73 -12.28 14.99
C LEU A 196 -11.20 -12.40 15.44
N ASP A 197 -12.17 -12.19 14.55
CA ASP A 197 -13.59 -12.32 14.85
C ASP A 197 -13.96 -13.77 15.23
N ARG A 198 -13.36 -14.78 14.59
CA ARG A 198 -13.57 -16.20 14.92
C ARG A 198 -13.02 -16.64 16.27
N LEU A 199 -12.19 -15.83 16.94
CA LEU A 199 -11.76 -16.12 18.33
C LEU A 199 -12.90 -15.99 19.34
N SER A 200 -14.02 -15.37 18.96
CA SER A 200 -15.25 -15.35 19.73
C SER A 200 -16.14 -16.51 19.30
N ILE A 201 -16.15 -17.60 20.10
CA ILE A 201 -16.96 -18.79 19.81
C ILE A 201 -18.40 -18.49 20.19
N LYS A 202 -19.30 -18.60 19.22
CA LYS A 202 -20.74 -18.33 19.39
C LYS A 202 -21.55 -19.62 19.38
N SER A 203 -22.70 -19.59 20.06
CA SER A 203 -23.72 -20.63 19.98
C SER A 203 -24.37 -20.62 18.59
N PRO A 204 -24.71 -21.78 18.00
CA PRO A 204 -25.45 -21.89 16.75
C PRO A 204 -26.87 -21.34 16.87
#